data_86b659f1eb7f08484ca0cf8fa4c0e36b
#
_entry.id   86b659f1eb7f08484ca0cf8fa4c0e36b
#
_cell.length_a   1.000
_cell.length_b   1.000
_cell.length_c   1.000
_cell.angle_alpha   90.00
_cell.angle_beta   90.00
_cell.angle_gamma   90.00
#
_symmetry.space_group_name_H-M   'P 1'
#
loop_
_entity.id
_entity.type
_entity.pdbx_description
1 polymer ?
#
loop_
_entity_poly.entity_id
_entity_poly.type
_entity_poly.pdbx_seq_one_letter_code
_entity_poly.pdbx_strand_id
1 'polypeptide(L)'
;MKEKTDKEHVKKPFYKKWWFWVIIVVLLAAVIGNTGNDDKEQNNVSATDESKENQSDNVSADKFVEEVRTAIQGAINSENESIQDVVLKDGDLRVYVDFSNADPSPLTLEDLAWGRTGSITEAILILEEYDDLWETITVDFGDVGHITNKKEDIQRNMAGRYFPAENFQLEH
;
A
#
# COMPACT_ATOMS: atom_id res chain seq x y z
N MET A 1 -39.13 -31.28 -25.12
CA MET A 1 -38.39 -30.09 -25.54
C MET A 1 -38.41 -29.11 -24.38
N LYS A 2 -37.29 -28.93 -23.69
CA LYS A 2 -37.10 -27.92 -22.63
C LYS A 2 -36.10 -26.92 -23.14
N GLU A 3 -36.54 -25.69 -23.39
CA GLU A 3 -35.69 -24.57 -23.76
C GLU A 3 -34.84 -24.17 -22.55
N LYS A 4 -33.51 -24.14 -22.74
CA LYS A 4 -32.54 -23.54 -21.81
C LYS A 4 -32.50 -22.05 -22.12
N THR A 5 -32.97 -21.24 -21.20
CA THR A 5 -32.81 -19.79 -21.23
C THR A 5 -31.39 -19.48 -20.73
N ASP A 6 -30.48 -19.10 -21.61
CA ASP A 6 -29.20 -18.54 -21.29
C ASP A 6 -29.37 -17.15 -20.68
N LYS A 7 -29.04 -17.03 -19.37
CA LYS A 7 -28.98 -15.74 -18.71
C LYS A 7 -27.65 -15.10 -19.05
N GLU A 8 -27.64 -14.16 -19.98
CA GLU A 8 -26.49 -13.28 -20.23
C GLU A 8 -26.15 -12.51 -18.95
N HIS A 9 -24.99 -12.78 -18.37
CA HIS A 9 -24.40 -11.99 -17.30
C HIS A 9 -23.88 -10.66 -17.88
N VAL A 10 -24.74 -9.64 -17.88
CA VAL A 10 -24.33 -8.27 -18.20
C VAL A 10 -23.38 -7.79 -17.08
N LYS A 11 -22.07 -7.74 -17.36
CA LYS A 11 -21.06 -7.17 -16.48
C LYS A 11 -21.39 -5.69 -16.26
N LYS A 12 -21.71 -5.30 -15.03
CA LYS A 12 -21.97 -3.90 -14.67
C LYS A 12 -20.71 -3.06 -14.94
N PRO A 13 -20.83 -1.95 -15.69
CA PRO A 13 -19.67 -1.13 -16.04
C PRO A 13 -19.01 -0.56 -14.76
N PHE A 14 -17.70 -0.72 -14.65
CA PHE A 14 -16.92 -0.42 -13.44
C PHE A 14 -16.85 1.09 -13.11
N TYR A 15 -17.16 1.99 -14.06
CA TYR A 15 -17.23 3.44 -13.82
C TYR A 15 -18.35 3.87 -12.86
N LYS A 16 -19.25 2.95 -12.44
CA LYS A 16 -20.26 3.21 -11.40
C LYS A 16 -19.72 3.02 -9.98
N LYS A 17 -18.48 2.63 -9.81
CA LYS A 17 -17.85 2.57 -8.49
C LYS A 17 -17.44 3.97 -8.06
N TRP A 18 -17.91 4.41 -6.91
CA TRP A 18 -17.67 5.75 -6.34
C TRP A 18 -16.19 6.15 -6.29
N TRP A 19 -15.28 5.23 -6.03
CA TRP A 19 -13.84 5.46 -6.01
C TRP A 19 -13.27 5.94 -7.37
N PHE A 20 -13.88 5.58 -8.49
CA PHE A 20 -13.47 6.05 -9.83
C PHE A 20 -13.62 7.57 -9.97
N TRP A 21 -14.65 8.14 -9.35
CA TRP A 21 -14.88 9.59 -9.35
C TRP A 21 -13.89 10.33 -8.44
N VAL A 22 -13.42 9.71 -7.37
CA VAL A 22 -12.37 10.27 -6.50
C VAL A 22 -11.06 10.42 -7.26
N ILE A 23 -10.66 9.43 -8.06
CA ILE A 23 -9.45 9.50 -8.90
C ILE A 23 -9.57 10.63 -9.93
N ILE A 24 -10.73 10.80 -10.58
CA ILE A 24 -10.92 11.88 -11.55
C ILE A 24 -10.82 13.26 -10.90
N VAL A 25 -11.34 13.43 -9.69
CA VAL A 25 -11.26 14.72 -8.95
C VAL A 25 -9.81 15.04 -8.58
N VAL A 26 -9.02 14.07 -8.16
CA VAL A 26 -7.59 14.25 -7.84
C VAL A 26 -6.79 14.62 -9.09
N LEU A 27 -7.04 13.96 -10.23
CA LEU A 27 -6.40 14.27 -11.50
C LEU A 27 -6.74 15.69 -12.00
N LEU A 28 -7.98 16.14 -11.83
CA LEU A 28 -8.39 17.49 -12.22
C LEU A 28 -7.77 18.57 -11.32
N ALA A 29 -7.59 18.29 -10.01
CA ALA A 29 -6.95 19.23 -9.09
C ALA A 29 -5.46 19.45 -9.44
N ALA A 30 -4.77 18.42 -9.94
CA ALA A 30 -3.37 18.51 -10.35
C ALA A 30 -3.15 19.39 -11.60
N VAL A 31 -4.15 19.50 -12.48
CA VAL A 31 -4.07 20.31 -13.72
C VAL A 31 -4.33 21.79 -13.45
N ILE A 32 -5.12 22.15 -12.43
CA ILE A 32 -5.49 23.54 -12.12
C ILE A 32 -4.43 24.26 -11.27
N GLY A 33 -3.53 23.52 -10.61
CA GLY A 33 -2.49 24.07 -9.72
C GLY A 33 -1.27 24.66 -10.41
N ASN A 34 -1.12 24.55 -11.75
CA ASN A 34 0.10 24.95 -12.45
C ASN A 34 -0.09 26.10 -13.47
N THR A 35 -0.92 27.07 -13.19
CA THR A 35 -1.01 28.29 -14.02
C THR A 35 -0.93 29.56 -13.18
N GLY A 36 0.23 30.21 -13.28
CA GLY A 36 0.47 31.63 -12.95
C GLY A 36 1.30 31.85 -11.67
N ASN A 37 2.31 32.65 -11.64
CA ASN A 37 2.73 33.76 -12.49
C ASN A 37 4.16 34.19 -12.16
N ASP A 38 4.78 34.73 -13.18
CA ASP A 38 5.99 35.50 -13.30
C ASP A 38 6.46 36.40 -12.15
N ASP A 39 7.79 36.56 -12.20
CA ASP A 39 8.62 37.78 -12.01
C ASP A 39 9.39 38.00 -10.71
N LYS A 40 10.69 37.98 -10.97
CA LYS A 40 11.83 38.85 -10.59
C LYS A 40 12.93 38.29 -9.70
N GLU A 41 14.01 38.09 -10.46
CA GLU A 41 15.37 38.64 -10.29
C GLU A 41 16.11 38.52 -8.95
N GLN A 42 17.17 37.83 -9.06
CA GLN A 42 18.60 38.26 -8.94
C GLN A 42 19.38 37.88 -7.68
N ASN A 43 20.42 37.11 -7.95
CA ASN A 43 21.78 37.11 -7.33
C ASN A 43 21.99 36.37 -6.01
N ASN A 44 22.78 35.40 -5.92
CA ASN A 44 24.22 35.28 -6.05
C ASN A 44 24.76 34.02 -5.32
N VAL A 45 25.47 33.20 -6.06
CA VAL A 45 26.73 32.53 -5.75
C VAL A 45 26.87 31.60 -4.55
N SER A 46 27.14 30.37 -4.91
CA SER A 46 28.20 29.48 -4.41
C SER A 46 27.87 28.46 -3.32
N ALA A 47 28.13 27.24 -3.71
CA ALA A 47 28.60 26.10 -2.93
C ALA A 47 27.55 25.38 -2.04
N THR A 48 27.06 24.26 -2.53
CA THR A 48 27.45 22.93 -2.04
C THR A 48 26.53 21.91 -2.70
N ASP A 49 27.12 21.07 -3.49
CA ASP A 49 26.48 20.07 -4.36
C ASP A 49 26.26 18.73 -3.60
N GLU A 50 25.84 18.79 -2.33
CA GLU A 50 25.55 17.58 -1.54
C GLU A 50 24.12 17.52 -0.95
N SER A 51 23.28 18.54 -1.16
CA SER A 51 21.95 18.59 -0.53
C SER A 51 20.77 18.26 -1.44
N LYS A 52 21.00 18.02 -2.72
CA LYS A 52 19.89 17.78 -3.67
C LYS A 52 19.49 16.31 -3.79
N GLU A 53 20.40 15.38 -3.58
CA GLU A 53 20.13 13.94 -3.68
C GLU A 53 19.26 13.48 -2.49
N ASN A 54 19.63 13.85 -1.27
CA ASN A 54 18.88 13.51 -0.06
C ASN A 54 17.45 14.11 0.02
N GLN A 55 17.18 15.20 -0.68
CA GLN A 55 15.85 15.84 -0.63
C GLN A 55 14.88 15.22 -1.63
N SER A 56 15.36 14.72 -2.77
CA SER A 56 14.57 14.00 -3.76
C SER A 56 14.14 12.62 -3.22
N ASP A 57 15.04 11.91 -2.57
CA ASP A 57 14.80 10.57 -2.02
C ASP A 57 13.82 10.60 -0.85
N ASN A 58 13.91 11.61 0.02
CA ASN A 58 12.96 11.79 1.12
C ASN A 58 11.54 12.09 0.61
N VAL A 59 11.37 12.93 -0.40
CA VAL A 59 10.05 13.22 -0.99
C VAL A 59 9.44 11.98 -1.64
N SER A 60 10.26 11.14 -2.26
CA SER A 60 9.82 9.87 -2.85
C SER A 60 9.39 8.86 -1.77
N ALA A 61 10.15 8.76 -0.67
CA ALA A 61 9.87 7.88 0.46
C ALA A 61 8.57 8.30 1.19
N ASP A 62 8.40 9.57 1.48
CA ASP A 62 7.19 10.09 2.14
C ASP A 62 5.93 9.85 1.29
N LYS A 63 6.04 10.08 -0.02
CA LYS A 63 4.95 9.81 -0.97
C LYS A 63 4.59 8.33 -1.01
N PHE A 64 5.59 7.45 -1.04
CA PHE A 64 5.39 6.01 -1.01
C PHE A 64 4.64 5.57 0.26
N VAL A 65 5.07 6.04 1.44
CA VAL A 65 4.41 5.74 2.71
C VAL A 65 2.93 6.16 2.70
N GLU A 66 2.59 7.33 2.16
CA GLU A 66 1.20 7.78 2.05
C GLU A 66 0.37 6.95 1.06
N GLU A 67 0.96 6.54 -0.06
CA GLU A 67 0.29 5.65 -1.01
C GLU A 67 0.08 4.25 -0.42
N VAL A 68 1.05 3.72 0.33
CA VAL A 68 0.89 2.47 1.09
C VAL A 68 -0.25 2.59 2.10
N ARG A 69 -0.30 3.66 2.92
CA ARG A 69 -1.40 3.89 3.88
C ARG A 69 -2.77 3.85 3.19
N THR A 70 -2.85 4.45 2.01
CA THR A 70 -4.09 4.47 1.23
C THR A 70 -4.44 3.08 0.68
N ALA A 71 -3.45 2.37 0.14
CA ALA A 71 -3.66 1.06 -0.48
C ALA A 71 -4.13 -0.01 0.52
N ILE A 72 -3.55 -0.01 1.73
CA ILE A 72 -3.83 -1.04 2.74
C ILE A 72 -5.11 -0.82 3.56
N GLN A 73 -5.80 0.31 3.42
CA GLN A 73 -7.05 0.60 4.13
C GLN A 73 -8.12 -0.49 3.95
N GLY A 74 -8.17 -1.11 2.77
CA GLY A 74 -9.10 -2.20 2.47
C GLY A 74 -8.64 -3.59 2.88
N ALA A 75 -7.41 -3.72 3.40
CA ALA A 75 -6.80 -5.00 3.75
C ALA A 75 -7.10 -5.47 5.19
N ILE A 76 -7.69 -4.60 6.01
CA ILE A 76 -8.06 -4.86 7.41
C ILE A 76 -9.57 -4.74 7.63
N ASN A 77 -10.05 -5.28 8.75
CA ASN A 77 -11.43 -5.06 9.21
C ASN A 77 -11.49 -3.79 10.06
N SER A 78 -11.85 -2.66 9.45
CA SER A 78 -11.86 -1.33 10.09
C SER A 78 -12.84 -1.17 11.27
N GLU A 79 -13.68 -2.16 11.55
CA GLU A 79 -14.54 -2.15 12.74
C GLU A 79 -13.78 -2.54 14.01
N ASN A 80 -12.83 -3.49 13.88
CA ASN A 80 -12.14 -4.12 15.01
C ASN A 80 -10.61 -4.04 14.92
N GLU A 81 -10.08 -3.56 13.80
CA GLU A 81 -8.65 -3.48 13.52
C GLU A 81 -8.31 -2.08 13.01
N SER A 82 -7.09 -1.60 13.25
CA SER A 82 -6.64 -0.32 12.69
C SER A 82 -5.18 -0.35 12.27
N ILE A 83 -4.86 0.41 11.21
CA ILE A 83 -3.47 0.70 10.86
C ILE A 83 -3.01 1.84 11.78
N GLN A 84 -2.05 1.55 12.64
CA GLN A 84 -1.51 2.53 13.57
C GLN A 84 -0.46 3.40 12.91
N ASP A 85 0.47 2.77 12.19
CA ASP A 85 1.54 3.49 11.51
C ASP A 85 2.06 2.73 10.30
N VAL A 86 2.73 3.46 9.39
CA VAL A 86 3.50 2.92 8.29
C VAL A 86 4.82 3.69 8.24
N VAL A 87 5.93 2.99 8.32
CA VAL A 87 7.27 3.57 8.38
C VAL A 87 8.17 2.88 7.36
N LEU A 88 8.88 3.67 6.55
CA LEU A 88 9.97 3.17 5.72
C LEU A 88 11.29 3.61 6.35
N LYS A 89 12.13 2.66 6.72
CA LYS A 89 13.43 2.93 7.32
C LYS A 89 14.44 1.88 6.89
N ASP A 90 15.58 2.33 6.38
CA ASP A 90 16.72 1.47 6.01
C ASP A 90 16.31 0.31 5.07
N GLY A 91 15.33 0.55 4.18
CA GLY A 91 14.80 -0.44 3.26
C GLY A 91 13.77 -1.40 3.88
N ASP A 92 13.41 -1.27 5.16
CA ASP A 92 12.30 -2.00 5.79
C ASP A 92 11.04 -1.12 5.79
N LEU A 93 10.02 -1.55 5.03
CA LEU A 93 8.69 -0.99 5.08
C LEU A 93 7.90 -1.71 6.17
N ARG A 94 7.66 -1.03 7.29
CA ARG A 94 6.95 -1.61 8.43
C ARG A 94 5.55 -1.03 8.57
N VAL A 95 4.56 -1.94 8.64
CA VAL A 95 3.14 -1.61 8.86
C VAL A 95 2.74 -2.08 10.24
N TYR A 96 2.31 -1.15 11.10
CA TYR A 96 1.83 -1.44 12.45
C TYR A 96 0.31 -1.57 12.45
N VAL A 97 -0.18 -2.72 12.89
CA VAL A 97 -1.61 -3.05 12.94
C VAL A 97 -2.04 -3.28 14.39
N ASP A 98 -3.08 -2.60 14.81
CA ASP A 98 -3.68 -2.80 16.14
C ASP A 98 -4.76 -3.88 16.08
N PHE A 99 -4.56 -4.93 16.87
CA PHE A 99 -5.48 -6.05 17.07
C PHE A 99 -6.14 -6.04 18.45
N SER A 100 -6.02 -4.94 19.21
CA SER A 100 -6.55 -4.88 20.58
C SER A 100 -8.06 -5.16 20.68
N ASN A 101 -8.81 -4.88 19.64
CA ASN A 101 -10.25 -5.13 19.54
C ASN A 101 -10.62 -6.20 18.49
N ALA A 102 -9.63 -6.89 17.93
CA ALA A 102 -9.89 -7.91 16.92
C ALA A 102 -10.65 -9.11 17.52
N ASP A 103 -11.67 -9.57 16.80
CA ASP A 103 -12.37 -10.82 17.11
C ASP A 103 -11.93 -11.90 16.12
N PRO A 104 -11.00 -12.79 16.49
CA PRO A 104 -10.50 -13.82 15.60
C PRO A 104 -11.45 -15.02 15.45
N SER A 105 -12.53 -15.10 16.23
CA SER A 105 -13.39 -16.30 16.27
C SER A 105 -14.00 -16.67 14.90
N PRO A 106 -13.90 -17.93 14.45
CA PRO A 106 -13.40 -19.14 15.14
C PRO A 106 -11.87 -19.40 14.99
N LEU A 107 -11.14 -18.45 14.42
CA LEU A 107 -9.68 -18.53 14.22
C LEU A 107 -8.93 -18.12 15.51
N THR A 108 -7.59 -18.08 15.42
CA THR A 108 -6.72 -17.47 16.44
C THR A 108 -6.27 -16.07 15.98
N LEU A 109 -5.67 -15.28 16.88
CA LEU A 109 -5.04 -14.00 16.49
C LEU A 109 -3.85 -14.22 15.54
N GLU A 110 -3.14 -15.33 15.68
CA GLU A 110 -2.04 -15.71 14.79
C GLU A 110 -2.55 -16.03 13.38
N ASP A 111 -3.66 -16.78 13.25
CA ASP A 111 -4.29 -17.07 11.96
C ASP A 111 -4.79 -15.78 11.30
N LEU A 112 -5.33 -14.84 12.12
CA LEU A 112 -5.76 -13.54 11.64
C LEU A 112 -4.57 -12.72 11.14
N ALA A 113 -3.46 -12.68 11.88
CA ALA A 113 -2.22 -12.01 11.51
C ALA A 113 -1.68 -12.54 10.17
N TRP A 114 -1.70 -13.85 9.95
CA TRP A 114 -1.33 -14.48 8.68
C TRP A 114 -2.20 -13.98 7.53
N GLY A 115 -3.51 -14.03 7.69
CA GLY A 115 -4.44 -13.58 6.67
C GLY A 115 -4.28 -12.09 6.35
N ARG A 116 -4.07 -11.24 7.37
CA ARG A 116 -3.85 -9.81 7.20
C ARG A 116 -2.52 -9.51 6.53
N THR A 117 -1.46 -10.25 6.87
CA THR A 117 -0.16 -10.12 6.19
C THR A 117 -0.31 -10.33 4.68
N GLY A 118 -1.00 -11.38 4.26
CA GLY A 118 -1.27 -11.63 2.84
C GLY A 118 -1.99 -10.45 2.17
N SER A 119 -3.10 -10.00 2.76
CA SER A 119 -3.92 -8.91 2.20
C SER A 119 -3.17 -7.57 2.15
N ILE A 120 -2.40 -7.25 3.20
CA ILE A 120 -1.61 -6.01 3.30
C ILE A 120 -0.48 -6.04 2.27
N THR A 121 0.28 -7.12 2.21
CA THR A 121 1.41 -7.23 1.27
C THR A 121 0.95 -7.24 -0.18
N GLU A 122 -0.14 -7.93 -0.53
CA GLU A 122 -0.72 -7.87 -1.88
C GLU A 122 -1.11 -6.44 -2.28
N ALA A 123 -1.68 -5.65 -1.36
CA ALA A 123 -2.03 -4.26 -1.62
C ALA A 123 -0.77 -3.38 -1.85
N ILE A 124 0.31 -3.63 -1.13
CA ILE A 124 1.59 -2.92 -1.29
C ILE A 124 2.27 -3.30 -2.61
N LEU A 125 2.25 -4.59 -2.97
CA LEU A 125 2.92 -5.09 -4.17
C LEU A 125 2.33 -4.57 -5.49
N ILE A 126 1.16 -3.90 -5.47
CA ILE A 126 0.58 -3.21 -6.63
C ILE A 126 1.36 -1.92 -6.97
N LEU A 127 2.06 -1.33 -6.00
CA LEU A 127 2.81 -0.09 -6.12
C LEU A 127 4.22 -0.34 -6.68
N GLU A 128 4.31 -0.98 -7.88
CA GLU A 128 5.56 -1.44 -8.50
C GLU A 128 6.56 -0.31 -8.77
N GLU A 129 6.10 0.93 -8.92
CA GLU A 129 6.94 2.11 -9.16
C GLU A 129 7.84 2.48 -7.97
N TYR A 130 7.56 1.95 -6.78
CA TYR A 130 8.34 2.19 -5.56
C TYR A 130 9.22 1.01 -5.14
N ASP A 131 9.35 0.00 -6.00
CA ASP A 131 10.12 -1.20 -5.68
C ASP A 131 11.57 -0.90 -5.26
N ASP A 132 12.19 0.16 -5.77
CA ASP A 132 13.57 0.51 -5.44
C ASP A 132 13.74 1.11 -4.03
N LEU A 133 12.65 1.45 -3.33
CA LEU A 133 12.69 2.08 -2.02
C LEU A 133 12.75 1.09 -0.85
N TRP A 134 12.44 -0.19 -1.07
CA TRP A 134 12.34 -1.17 0.01
C TRP A 134 12.96 -2.52 -0.37
N GLU A 135 13.39 -3.26 0.64
CA GLU A 135 13.94 -4.61 0.54
C GLU A 135 13.09 -5.62 1.33
N THR A 136 12.47 -5.17 2.42
CA THR A 136 11.60 -5.99 3.27
C THR A 136 10.27 -5.28 3.52
N ILE A 137 9.22 -6.08 3.71
CA ILE A 137 7.92 -5.62 4.23
C ILE A 137 7.65 -6.39 5.51
N THR A 138 7.60 -5.66 6.63
CA THR A 138 7.26 -6.20 7.94
C THR A 138 5.86 -5.76 8.33
N VAL A 139 4.98 -6.71 8.67
CA VAL A 139 3.68 -6.42 9.27
C VAL A 139 3.74 -6.78 10.74
N ASP A 140 3.55 -5.79 11.60
CA ASP A 140 3.70 -5.87 13.05
C ASP A 140 2.32 -5.76 13.73
N PHE A 141 1.97 -6.77 14.52
CA PHE A 141 0.68 -6.91 15.22
C PHE A 141 0.83 -6.75 16.75
N GLY A 142 1.85 -6.02 17.17
CA GLY A 142 2.13 -5.77 18.59
C GLY A 142 2.43 -7.06 19.35
N ASP A 143 1.69 -7.31 20.42
CA ASP A 143 1.90 -8.48 21.31
C ASP A 143 1.65 -9.83 20.59
N VAL A 144 0.98 -9.85 19.46
CA VAL A 144 0.77 -11.08 18.65
C VAL A 144 2.06 -11.48 17.95
N GLY A 145 2.91 -10.52 17.58
CA GLY A 145 4.16 -10.74 16.86
C GLY A 145 4.22 -10.02 15.52
N HIS A 146 5.21 -10.34 14.71
CA HIS A 146 5.38 -9.73 13.39
C HIS A 146 5.77 -10.76 12.33
N ILE A 147 5.50 -10.44 11.06
CA ILE A 147 5.86 -11.26 9.90
C ILE A 147 6.66 -10.40 8.93
N THR A 148 7.88 -10.82 8.61
CA THR A 148 8.77 -10.13 7.67
C THR A 148 8.86 -10.90 6.36
N ASN A 149 8.64 -10.21 5.25
CA ASN A 149 8.73 -10.74 3.90
C ASN A 149 9.83 -10.03 3.13
N LYS A 150 10.69 -10.79 2.45
CA LYS A 150 11.80 -10.25 1.66
C LYS A 150 11.40 -10.10 0.21
N LYS A 151 11.82 -9.04 -0.43
CA LYS A 151 11.57 -8.76 -1.84
C LYS A 151 11.97 -9.92 -2.77
N GLU A 152 13.06 -10.61 -2.46
CA GLU A 152 13.55 -11.76 -3.22
C GLU A 152 12.56 -12.96 -3.26
N ASP A 153 11.64 -13.02 -2.29
CA ASP A 153 10.65 -14.10 -2.17
C ASP A 153 9.37 -13.83 -2.96
N ILE A 154 9.26 -12.67 -3.64
CA ILE A 154 8.10 -12.33 -4.44
C ILE A 154 7.90 -13.33 -5.57
N GLN A 155 6.69 -13.85 -5.67
CA GLN A 155 6.23 -14.65 -6.79
C GLN A 155 5.16 -13.90 -7.60
N ARG A 156 4.91 -14.38 -8.82
CA ARG A 156 3.88 -13.82 -9.70
C ARG A 156 3.01 -14.94 -10.26
N ASN A 157 1.70 -14.69 -10.25
CA ASN A 157 0.72 -15.54 -10.92
C ASN A 157 -0.21 -14.68 -11.81
N MET A 158 -1.31 -15.25 -12.29
CA MET A 158 -2.28 -14.52 -13.12
C MET A 158 -3.03 -13.40 -12.39
N ALA A 159 -3.09 -13.43 -11.07
CA ALA A 159 -3.73 -12.40 -10.25
C ALA A 159 -2.79 -11.23 -9.93
N GLY A 160 -1.46 -11.44 -9.97
CA GLY A 160 -0.47 -10.41 -9.67
C GLY A 160 0.75 -10.94 -8.94
N ARG A 161 1.42 -10.04 -8.24
CA ARG A 161 2.57 -10.33 -7.35
C ARG A 161 2.06 -10.71 -5.96
N TYR A 162 2.74 -11.64 -5.30
CA TYR A 162 2.38 -12.08 -3.95
C TYR A 162 3.60 -12.70 -3.24
N PHE A 163 3.52 -12.79 -1.92
CA PHE A 163 4.41 -13.62 -1.11
C PHE A 163 3.74 -14.96 -0.83
N PRO A 164 4.43 -16.10 -1.04
CA PRO A 164 3.90 -17.40 -0.69
C PRO A 164 3.60 -17.51 0.81
N ALA A 165 2.39 -17.92 1.17
CA ALA A 165 1.96 -18.00 2.58
C ALA A 165 2.81 -18.98 3.40
N GLU A 166 3.40 -20.00 2.75
CA GLU A 166 4.34 -20.93 3.37
C GLU A 166 5.62 -20.27 3.90
N ASN A 167 5.95 -19.05 3.42
CA ASN A 167 7.09 -18.29 3.88
C ASN A 167 6.76 -17.42 5.10
N PHE A 168 5.47 -17.26 5.45
CA PHE A 168 5.07 -16.46 6.58
C PHE A 168 5.46 -17.12 7.90
N GLN A 169 6.36 -16.49 8.62
CA GLN A 169 6.79 -16.90 9.95
C GLN A 169 6.48 -15.81 10.95
N LEU A 170 5.61 -16.11 11.91
CA LEU A 170 5.29 -15.19 12.99
C LEU A 170 6.42 -15.23 14.02
N GLU A 171 7.06 -14.09 14.22
CA GLU A 171 8.15 -13.87 15.17
C GLU A 171 7.63 -13.03 16.36
N HIS A 172 8.12 -13.35 17.59
CA HIS A 172 7.71 -12.68 18.84
C HIS A 172 8.83 -11.83 19.43
#